data_4746b8d91a7d06194e61a43920a2dca5
#
_entry.id   4746b8d91a7d06194e61a43920a2dca5
#
_cell.length_a   1.000
_cell.length_b   1.000
_cell.length_c   1.000
_cell.angle_alpha   90.00
_cell.angle_beta   90.00
_cell.angle_gamma   90.00
#
_symmetry.space_group_name_H-M   'P 1'
#
loop_
_entity.id
_entity.type
_entity.pdbx_description
1 polymer ?
#
loop_
_entity_poly.entity_id
_entity_poly.type
_entity_poly.pdbx_seq_one_letter_code
_entity_poly.pdbx_strand_id
1 'polypeptide(L)'
;RIVRETNDAIAFEDIAPQAPVHVLVVPRSHFPAARDASEQVIGHLVHVATQVATDKGLDNRGYRIVANTGDDGGQTVHHLHVHLLGGRAMKWPPG
;
A
#
# COMPACT_ATOMS: atom_id res chain seq x y z
N ARG A 1 -9.00 6.23 -8.47
CA ARG A 1 -8.21 6.79 -9.55
C ARG A 1 -6.82 6.15 -9.62
N ILE A 2 -6.50 5.58 -10.77
CA ILE A 2 -5.25 4.85 -10.96
C ILE A 2 -4.09 5.83 -11.08
N VAL A 3 -3.01 5.59 -10.32
CA VAL A 3 -1.80 6.40 -10.35
C VAL A 3 -0.60 5.64 -10.93
N ARG A 4 -0.66 4.32 -10.99
CA ARG A 4 0.38 3.49 -11.62
C ARG A 4 -0.15 2.10 -11.91
N GLU A 5 0.27 1.52 -13.03
CA GLU A 5 -0.04 0.14 -13.39
C GLU A 5 1.21 -0.59 -13.82
N THR A 6 1.29 -1.88 -13.48
CA THR A 6 2.25 -2.81 -14.03
C THR A 6 1.51 -4.04 -14.52
N ASN A 7 2.20 -5.00 -15.13
CA ASN A 7 1.57 -6.26 -15.56
C ASN A 7 0.94 -7.00 -14.39
N ASP A 8 1.47 -6.85 -13.17
CA ASP A 8 1.09 -7.65 -12.02
C ASP A 8 0.39 -6.86 -10.92
N ALA A 9 0.36 -5.54 -10.99
CA ALA A 9 -0.18 -4.69 -9.92
C ALA A 9 -0.86 -3.44 -10.44
N ILE A 10 -1.76 -2.91 -9.61
CA ILE A 10 -2.43 -1.62 -9.84
C ILE A 10 -2.30 -0.80 -8.57
N ALA A 11 -1.93 0.48 -8.72
CA ALA A 11 -1.93 1.45 -7.63
C ALA A 11 -2.97 2.53 -7.89
N PHE A 12 -3.79 2.84 -6.89
CA PHE A 12 -4.87 3.82 -7.01
C PHE A 12 -5.09 4.57 -5.71
N GLU A 13 -5.64 5.77 -5.81
CA GLU A 13 -5.90 6.61 -4.64
C GLU A 13 -7.06 6.05 -3.83
N ASP A 14 -6.91 6.02 -2.48
CA ASP A 14 -7.99 5.61 -1.59
C ASP A 14 -9.08 6.68 -1.58
N ILE A 15 -10.34 6.26 -1.66
CA ILE A 15 -11.50 7.17 -1.65
C ILE A 15 -11.80 7.74 -0.26
N ALA A 16 -11.24 7.12 0.80
CA ALA A 16 -11.37 7.59 2.18
C ALA A 16 -9.97 7.80 2.78
N PRO A 17 -9.20 8.80 2.28
CA PRO A 17 -7.80 8.93 2.63
C PRO A 17 -7.59 9.23 4.11
N GLN A 18 -6.58 8.56 4.70
CA GLN A 18 -6.17 8.75 6.09
C GLN A 18 -4.91 9.62 6.20
N ALA A 19 -4.42 10.13 5.08
CA ALA A 19 -3.29 11.04 4.97
C ALA A 19 -3.42 11.83 3.67
N PRO A 20 -2.71 12.96 3.50
CA PRO A 20 -2.75 13.74 2.26
C PRO A 20 -2.38 12.91 1.02
N VAL A 21 -1.48 11.93 1.17
CA VAL A 21 -1.25 10.89 0.18
C VAL A 21 -1.66 9.56 0.79
N HIS A 22 -2.63 8.90 0.20
CA HIS A 22 -3.07 7.57 0.60
C HIS A 22 -3.38 6.77 -0.66
N VAL A 23 -2.47 5.87 -1.00
CA VAL A 23 -2.56 5.04 -2.21
C VAL A 23 -2.61 3.58 -1.80
N LEU A 24 -3.44 2.81 -2.49
CA LEU A 24 -3.52 1.36 -2.35
C LEU A 24 -2.78 0.72 -3.52
N VAL A 25 -1.96 -0.28 -3.23
CA VAL A 25 -1.30 -1.09 -4.26
C VAL A 25 -1.80 -2.52 -4.13
N VAL A 26 -2.39 -3.03 -5.19
CA VAL A 26 -3.01 -4.37 -5.19
C VAL A 26 -2.42 -5.23 -6.30
N PRO A 27 -2.28 -6.55 -6.08
CA PRO A 27 -1.94 -7.48 -7.15
C PRO A 27 -3.16 -7.68 -8.05
N ARG A 28 -2.94 -7.95 -9.34
CA ARG A 28 -4.04 -8.30 -10.26
C ARG A 28 -4.63 -9.67 -9.92
N SER A 29 -3.80 -10.60 -9.45
CA SER A 29 -4.28 -11.90 -8.96
C SER A 29 -4.85 -11.75 -7.56
N HIS A 30 -5.84 -12.57 -7.22
CA HIS A 30 -6.46 -12.52 -5.90
C HIS A 30 -5.67 -13.31 -4.88
N PHE A 31 -5.33 -12.67 -3.77
CA PHE A 31 -4.80 -13.29 -2.54
C PHE A 31 -5.56 -12.68 -1.37
N PRO A 32 -6.09 -13.47 -0.43
CA PRO A 32 -6.82 -12.89 0.69
C PRO A 32 -5.98 -11.96 1.57
N ALA A 33 -4.71 -12.31 1.81
CA ALA A 33 -3.81 -11.52 2.64
C ALA A 33 -2.34 -11.77 2.24
N ALA A 34 -1.43 -11.00 2.84
CA ALA A 34 0.01 -11.10 2.54
C ALA A 34 0.57 -12.51 2.76
N ARG A 35 0.13 -13.21 3.82
CA ARG A 35 0.60 -14.56 4.12
C ARG A 35 0.25 -15.59 3.05
N ASP A 36 -0.70 -15.29 2.16
CA ASP A 36 -1.14 -16.17 1.08
C ASP A 36 -0.38 -15.94 -0.22
N ALA A 37 0.45 -14.91 -0.28
CA ALA A 37 1.17 -14.51 -1.49
C ALA A 37 2.66 -14.87 -1.41
N SER A 38 3.31 -14.95 -2.58
CA SER A 38 4.74 -15.23 -2.67
C SER A 38 5.58 -14.00 -2.33
N GLU A 39 6.87 -14.22 -2.07
CA GLU A 39 7.84 -13.14 -1.91
C GLU A 39 7.83 -12.20 -3.11
N GLN A 40 7.75 -12.76 -4.31
CA GLN A 40 7.75 -11.99 -5.55
C GLN A 40 6.56 -11.04 -5.61
N VAL A 41 5.37 -11.51 -5.24
CA VAL A 41 4.16 -10.68 -5.23
C VAL A 41 4.30 -9.58 -4.18
N ILE A 42 4.64 -9.93 -2.94
CA ILE A 42 4.77 -8.96 -1.84
C ILE A 42 5.85 -7.94 -2.17
N GLY A 43 7.01 -8.39 -2.61
CA GLY A 43 8.11 -7.52 -2.99
C GLY A 43 7.73 -6.56 -4.11
N HIS A 44 6.98 -7.04 -5.11
CA HIS A 44 6.52 -6.18 -6.21
C HIS A 44 5.56 -5.09 -5.71
N LEU A 45 4.61 -5.44 -4.84
CA LEU A 45 3.68 -4.45 -4.29
C LEU A 45 4.40 -3.35 -3.51
N VAL A 46 5.34 -3.74 -2.66
CA VAL A 46 6.15 -2.78 -1.89
C VAL A 46 7.01 -1.94 -2.82
N HIS A 47 7.61 -2.55 -3.84
CA HIS A 47 8.41 -1.82 -4.82
C HIS A 47 7.57 -0.77 -5.57
N VAL A 48 6.38 -1.16 -6.05
CA VAL A 48 5.47 -0.22 -6.71
C VAL A 48 5.08 0.92 -5.77
N ALA A 49 4.81 0.62 -4.49
CA ALA A 49 4.52 1.66 -3.49
C ALA A 49 5.68 2.66 -3.37
N THR A 50 6.93 2.19 -3.36
CA THR A 50 8.10 3.09 -3.32
C THR A 50 8.21 3.96 -4.58
N GLN A 51 7.89 3.42 -5.74
CA GLN A 51 7.89 4.18 -6.99
C GLN A 51 6.80 5.27 -6.98
N VAL A 52 5.60 4.95 -6.49
CA VAL A 52 4.52 5.93 -6.35
C VAL A 52 4.93 7.02 -5.35
N ALA A 53 5.58 6.65 -4.26
CA ALA A 53 6.07 7.61 -3.26
C ALA A 53 7.04 8.62 -3.91
N THR A 54 7.97 8.15 -4.75
CA THR A 54 8.86 9.03 -5.49
C THR A 54 8.07 9.96 -6.41
N ASP A 55 7.12 9.42 -7.17
CA ASP A 55 6.28 10.21 -8.08
C ASP A 55 5.47 11.29 -7.33
N LYS A 56 5.07 11.01 -6.10
CA LYS A 56 4.33 11.94 -5.24
C LYS A 56 5.23 12.90 -4.43
N GLY A 57 6.54 12.81 -4.62
CA GLY A 57 7.49 13.71 -3.97
C GLY A 57 7.72 13.42 -2.49
N LEU A 58 7.57 12.17 -2.06
CA LEU A 58 7.63 11.80 -0.64
C LEU A 58 9.02 11.39 -0.16
N ASP A 59 10.00 11.26 -1.05
CA ASP A 59 11.31 10.66 -0.69
C ASP A 59 12.03 11.40 0.44
N ASN A 60 12.01 12.74 0.42
CA ASN A 60 12.74 13.52 1.42
C ASN A 60 12.08 13.50 2.80
N ARG A 61 10.76 13.58 2.84
CA ARG A 61 10.01 13.60 4.11
C ARG A 61 9.76 12.21 4.65
N GLY A 62 9.73 11.22 3.78
CA GLY A 62 9.43 9.85 4.15
C GLY A 62 7.93 9.54 4.13
N TYR A 63 7.63 8.27 4.35
CA TYR A 63 6.26 7.75 4.24
C TYR A 63 6.17 6.42 4.98
N ARG A 64 4.95 5.91 5.11
CA ARG A 64 4.70 4.62 5.74
C ARG A 64 4.04 3.68 4.76
N ILE A 65 4.48 2.42 4.79
CA ILE A 65 3.85 1.32 4.04
C ILE A 65 3.23 0.37 5.05
N VAL A 66 1.96 0.00 4.83
CA VAL A 66 1.20 -0.85 5.75
C VAL A 66 0.56 -1.99 4.98
N ALA A 67 0.67 -3.21 5.51
CA ALA A 67 -0.09 -4.37 5.04
C ALA A 67 -0.76 -5.02 6.24
N ASN A 68 -2.08 -4.93 6.30
CA ASN A 68 -2.87 -5.48 7.39
C ASN A 68 -3.26 -6.93 7.08
N THR A 69 -3.15 -7.82 8.07
CA THR A 69 -3.54 -9.21 7.93
C THR A 69 -4.38 -9.63 9.13
N GLY A 70 -5.57 -10.15 8.87
CA GLY A 70 -6.46 -10.69 9.89
C GLY A 70 -7.13 -9.64 10.76
N ASP A 71 -7.92 -10.09 11.73
CA ASP A 71 -8.77 -9.22 12.53
C ASP A 71 -7.95 -8.28 13.43
N ASP A 72 -6.99 -8.80 14.14
CA ASP A 72 -6.13 -7.97 15.01
C ASP A 72 -5.24 -7.02 14.21
N GLY A 73 -4.95 -7.35 12.96
CA GLY A 73 -4.22 -6.47 12.05
C GLY A 73 -5.08 -5.35 11.47
N GLY A 74 -6.40 -5.42 11.68
CA GLY A 74 -7.31 -4.42 11.14
C GLY A 74 -7.65 -4.59 9.66
N GLN A 75 -7.50 -5.81 9.14
CA GLN A 75 -7.86 -6.09 7.74
C GLN A 75 -9.37 -6.17 7.60
N THR A 76 -9.95 -5.26 6.80
CA THR A 76 -11.40 -5.21 6.57
C THR A 76 -11.79 -5.69 5.18
N VAL A 77 -10.89 -5.61 4.20
CA VAL A 77 -11.10 -6.09 2.83
C VAL A 77 -10.17 -7.28 2.61
N HIS A 78 -10.76 -8.43 2.25
CA HIS A 78 -10.03 -9.70 2.10
C HIS A 78 -9.52 -9.89 0.67
N HIS A 79 -8.81 -8.90 0.20
CA HIS A 79 -7.98 -8.92 -1.00
C HIS A 79 -6.69 -8.18 -0.66
N LEU A 80 -5.56 -8.86 -0.83
CA LEU A 80 -4.25 -8.30 -0.48
C LEU A 80 -4.08 -6.89 -1.04
N HIS A 81 -3.76 -5.95 -0.17
CA HIS A 81 -3.42 -4.59 -0.56
C HIS A 81 -2.40 -4.01 0.40
N VAL A 82 -1.58 -3.13 -0.14
CA VAL A 82 -0.56 -2.40 0.62
C VAL A 82 -0.96 -0.93 0.60
N HIS A 83 -0.96 -0.30 1.77
CA HIS A 83 -1.20 1.15 1.89
C HIS A 83 0.12 1.89 1.78
N LEU A 84 0.13 2.96 1.00
CA LEU A 84 1.17 3.98 1.03
C LEU A 84 0.55 5.23 1.67
N LEU A 85 1.12 5.69 2.76
CA LEU A 85 0.64 6.85 3.51
C LEU A 85 1.75 7.89 3.63
N GLY A 86 1.48 9.11 3.25
CA GLY A 86 2.46 10.19 3.32
C GLY A 86 1.83 11.57 3.35
N GLY A 87 2.68 12.59 3.43
CA GLY A 87 2.25 13.98 3.46
C GLY A 87 1.94 14.52 4.84
N ARG A 88 2.13 13.73 5.89
CA ARG A 88 2.07 14.13 7.29
C ARG A 88 2.98 13.24 8.13
N ALA A 89 3.33 13.70 9.33
CA ALA A 89 4.08 12.86 10.26
C ALA A 89 3.22 11.70 10.77
N MET A 90 3.80 10.52 10.82
CA MET A 90 3.18 9.32 11.39
C MET A 90 3.67 9.16 12.82
N LYS A 91 2.81 8.64 13.68
CA LYS A 91 3.14 8.45 15.10
C LYS A 91 3.64 7.04 15.36
N TRP A 92 4.28 6.89 16.50
CA TRP A 92 4.68 5.61 17.04
C TRP A 92 4.21 5.51 18.49
N PRO A 93 3.60 4.39 18.94
CA PRO A 93 3.35 3.17 18.16
C PRO A 93 2.34 3.36 17.01
N PRO A 94 2.36 2.45 16.01
CA PRO A 94 1.58 2.64 14.78
C PRO A 94 0.07 2.37 14.91
N GLY A 95 -0.37 1.90 16.04
CA GLY A 95 -1.79 1.60 16.23
C GLY A 95 -2.32 1.94 17.60
#